data_95e31e9001c317e9bb833b4dcc93e378
#
_entry.id   95e31e9001c317e9bb833b4dcc93e378
#
_cell.length_a   1.000
_cell.length_b   1.000
_cell.length_c   1.000
_cell.angle_alpha   90.00
_cell.angle_beta   90.00
_cell.angle_gamma   90.00
#
_symmetry.space_group_name_H-M   'P 1'
#
loop_
_entity.id
_entity.type
_entity.pdbx_description
1 polymer ?
#
loop_
_entity_poly.entity_id
_entity_poly.type
_entity_poly.pdbx_seq_one_letter_code
_entity_poly.pdbx_strand_id
1 'polypeptide(L)'
;MKKELLESCAAMYRTPAYIFDTDCFRQTIRNLRDSFGKDVGLCYAMKANPFLADRAENEADRIEICSMGEFQICREKRIEPKKMLISGVMKSPEDLAEILGYCGEDSLYTVESMRQADYLESWSRQREKKIRILLRLSSGNQFGMDEDTLIHLLQKIQNHPYLKIQGIHYFSGTQKQIAKTVGELRKLDDLLKRLEKEYGIQLEELEFGPGLAVAYFDRQKDCIREEIRELSRAIGELRWKGKVTLEMGRAMAASCGTYLTTVKDTKQNGGRNYCIVDGGIHQIHYDGQIRGMYP
;
A
#
# COMPACT_ATOMS: atom_id res chain seq x y z
N MET A 1 19.68 1.64 13.36
CA MET A 1 19.84 2.73 14.36
C MET A 1 21.03 2.42 15.30
N LYS A 2 21.81 3.43 15.76
CA LYS A 2 22.94 3.22 16.70
C LYS A 2 22.41 2.97 18.11
N LYS A 3 23.10 2.11 18.88
CA LYS A 3 22.70 1.72 20.24
C LYS A 3 22.61 2.93 21.18
N GLU A 4 23.59 3.81 21.13
CA GLU A 4 23.67 5.01 21.97
C GLU A 4 22.48 5.95 21.76
N LEU A 5 22.00 6.04 20.51
CA LEU A 5 20.82 6.84 20.19
C LEU A 5 19.55 6.21 20.78
N LEU A 6 19.42 4.89 20.70
CA LEU A 6 18.27 4.17 21.29
C LEU A 6 18.24 4.29 22.82
N GLU A 7 19.40 4.20 23.47
CA GLU A 7 19.53 4.41 24.94
C GLU A 7 19.14 5.85 25.32
N SER A 8 19.58 6.83 24.54
CA SER A 8 19.20 8.24 24.75
C SER A 8 17.68 8.45 24.55
N CYS A 9 17.08 7.83 23.54
CA CYS A 9 15.64 7.87 23.34
C CYS A 9 14.87 7.22 24.49
N ALA A 10 15.32 6.07 24.97
CA ALA A 10 14.71 5.40 26.12
C ALA A 10 14.77 6.24 27.40
N ALA A 11 15.89 6.93 27.62
CA ALA A 11 16.05 7.83 28.78
C ALA A 11 15.15 9.08 28.67
N MET A 12 15.01 9.66 27.47
CA MET A 12 14.25 10.89 27.24
C MET A 12 12.73 10.66 27.20
N TYR A 13 12.27 9.63 26.49
CA TYR A 13 10.85 9.39 26.19
C TYR A 13 10.25 8.27 27.03
N ARG A 14 11.06 7.55 27.80
CA ARG A 14 10.70 6.34 28.55
C ARG A 14 10.32 5.17 27.60
N THR A 15 10.03 4.04 28.22
CA THR A 15 9.55 2.84 27.54
C THR A 15 8.15 2.45 28.08
N PRO A 16 7.32 1.74 27.33
CA PRO A 16 7.56 1.25 25.96
C PRO A 16 7.46 2.35 24.92
N ALA A 17 8.27 2.31 23.87
CA ALA A 17 8.31 3.33 22.83
C ALA A 17 8.64 2.76 21.44
N TYR A 18 8.08 3.37 20.39
CA TYR A 18 8.47 3.12 19.01
C TYR A 18 9.38 4.25 18.53
N ILE A 19 10.51 3.89 17.96
CA ILE A 19 11.44 4.83 17.37
C ILE A 19 11.53 4.57 15.86
N PHE A 20 11.34 5.61 15.05
CA PHE A 20 11.41 5.50 13.60
C PHE A 20 12.60 6.28 13.05
N ASP A 21 13.48 5.58 12.30
CA ASP A 21 14.56 6.15 11.55
C ASP A 21 14.05 6.65 10.20
N THR A 22 13.73 7.93 10.11
CA THR A 22 13.16 8.52 8.91
C THR A 22 14.13 8.59 7.73
N ASP A 23 15.44 8.61 7.99
CA ASP A 23 16.45 8.60 6.93
C ASP A 23 16.58 7.18 6.34
N CYS A 24 16.52 6.14 7.19
CA CYS A 24 16.44 4.76 6.74
C CYS A 24 15.20 4.55 5.86
N PHE A 25 14.04 5.07 6.26
CA PHE A 25 12.81 4.99 5.49
C PHE A 25 12.95 5.65 4.10
N ARG A 26 13.43 6.89 4.05
CA ARG A 26 13.65 7.61 2.79
C ARG A 26 14.65 6.88 1.90
N GLN A 27 15.75 6.40 2.46
CA GLN A 27 16.76 5.69 1.70
C GLN A 27 16.20 4.37 1.11
N THR A 28 15.33 3.69 1.85
CA THR A 28 14.66 2.48 1.34
C THR A 28 13.81 2.80 0.11
N ILE A 29 13.01 3.88 0.13
CA ILE A 29 12.21 4.28 -1.03
C ILE A 29 13.10 4.68 -2.21
N ARG A 30 14.20 5.41 -1.97
CA ARG A 30 15.17 5.76 -3.02
C ARG A 30 15.83 4.53 -3.65
N ASN A 31 16.23 3.56 -2.83
CA ASN A 31 16.79 2.30 -3.33
C ASN A 31 15.79 1.50 -4.19
N LEU A 32 14.50 1.51 -3.81
CA LEU A 32 13.44 0.93 -4.62
C LEU A 32 13.29 1.69 -5.95
N ARG A 33 13.30 3.02 -5.91
CA ARG A 33 13.26 3.89 -7.09
C ARG A 33 14.42 3.58 -8.06
N ASP A 34 15.63 3.48 -7.54
CA ASP A 34 16.81 3.17 -8.34
C ASP A 34 16.73 1.77 -8.95
N SER A 35 16.14 0.82 -8.24
CA SER A 35 16.01 -0.57 -8.70
C SER A 35 14.94 -0.77 -9.78
N PHE A 36 13.81 -0.05 -9.68
CA PHE A 36 12.72 -0.15 -10.65
C PHE A 36 12.80 0.86 -11.81
N GLY A 37 13.61 1.92 -11.63
CA GLY A 37 13.74 3.00 -12.62
C GLY A 37 12.63 4.05 -12.52
N LYS A 38 12.78 5.12 -13.33
CA LYS A 38 11.91 6.32 -13.29
C LYS A 38 10.52 6.08 -13.88
N ASP A 39 10.39 5.09 -14.75
CA ASP A 39 9.15 4.79 -15.46
C ASP A 39 8.15 3.99 -14.59
N VAL A 40 8.63 3.40 -13.49
CA VAL A 40 7.80 2.69 -12.51
C VAL A 40 7.43 3.64 -11.38
N GLY A 41 6.13 3.83 -11.15
CA GLY A 41 5.61 4.61 -10.03
C GLY A 41 5.78 3.87 -8.69
N LEU A 42 5.91 4.63 -7.60
CA LEU A 42 5.93 4.11 -6.24
C LEU A 42 4.80 4.71 -5.43
N CYS A 43 3.95 3.88 -4.85
CA CYS A 43 2.85 4.26 -3.97
C CYS A 43 3.10 3.70 -2.56
N TYR A 44 3.10 4.58 -1.56
CA TYR A 44 3.25 4.16 -0.17
C TYR A 44 1.91 3.80 0.45
N ALA A 45 1.69 2.53 0.77
CA ALA A 45 0.51 2.07 1.50
C ALA A 45 0.66 2.42 3.00
N MET A 46 0.08 3.58 3.41
CA MET A 46 0.32 4.16 4.73
C MET A 46 -0.24 3.33 5.89
N LYS A 47 -1.13 2.38 5.63
CA LYS A 47 -1.59 1.38 6.62
C LYS A 47 -0.43 0.59 7.26
N ALA A 48 0.73 0.51 6.61
CA ALA A 48 1.93 -0.10 7.18
C ALA A 48 2.51 0.70 8.34
N ASN A 49 2.51 2.04 8.22
CA ASN A 49 2.91 2.96 9.28
C ASN A 49 2.44 4.39 8.96
N PRO A 50 1.30 4.85 9.51
CA PRO A 50 0.75 6.17 9.21
C PRO A 50 1.59 7.33 9.76
N PHE A 51 2.48 7.09 10.73
CA PHE A 51 3.38 8.14 11.24
C PHE A 51 4.41 8.61 10.21
N LEU A 52 4.68 7.81 9.17
CA LEU A 52 5.65 8.10 8.11
C LEU A 52 5.04 8.76 6.87
N ALA A 53 3.74 9.05 6.85
CA ALA A 53 3.03 9.55 5.67
C ALA A 53 3.65 10.84 5.10
N ASP A 54 3.98 11.82 5.96
CA ASP A 54 4.63 13.08 5.57
C ASP A 54 6.06 12.90 5.04
N ARG A 55 6.73 11.83 5.44
CA ARG A 55 8.05 11.47 4.92
C ARG A 55 7.96 10.77 3.58
N ALA A 56 6.89 9.97 3.38
CA ALA A 56 6.62 9.30 2.11
C ALA A 56 6.24 10.30 0.99
N GLU A 57 5.53 11.39 1.31
CA GLU A 57 5.07 12.38 0.33
C GLU A 57 6.19 12.90 -0.59
N ASN A 58 7.38 13.11 -0.04
CA ASN A 58 8.51 13.65 -0.79
C ASN A 58 9.30 12.59 -1.58
N GLU A 59 9.15 11.32 -1.27
CA GLU A 59 9.94 10.24 -1.85
C GLU A 59 9.12 9.31 -2.76
N ALA A 60 7.82 9.15 -2.47
CA ALA A 60 6.89 8.36 -3.28
C ALA A 60 6.08 9.24 -4.25
N ASP A 61 5.55 8.63 -5.30
CA ASP A 61 4.67 9.33 -6.24
C ASP A 61 3.29 9.54 -5.65
N ARG A 62 2.83 8.58 -4.79
CA ARG A 62 1.52 8.58 -4.14
C ARG A 62 1.58 7.99 -2.74
N ILE A 63 0.51 8.25 -1.99
CA ILE A 63 0.19 7.60 -0.71
C ILE A 63 -1.19 6.97 -0.84
N GLU A 64 -1.29 5.65 -0.60
CA GLU A 64 -2.56 4.93 -0.57
C GLU A 64 -3.21 5.08 0.81
N ILE A 65 -4.48 5.47 0.80
CA ILE A 65 -5.31 5.81 1.96
C ILE A 65 -6.53 4.89 1.95
N CYS A 66 -6.67 4.02 2.95
CA CYS A 66 -7.70 2.97 3.00
C CYS A 66 -8.86 3.27 3.96
N SER A 67 -8.78 4.33 4.75
CA SER A 67 -9.79 4.65 5.75
C SER A 67 -9.92 6.15 6.00
N MET A 68 -11.05 6.55 6.59
CA MET A 68 -11.26 7.94 6.99
C MET A 68 -10.23 8.43 8.01
N GLY A 69 -9.80 7.56 8.95
CA GLY A 69 -8.73 7.90 9.90
C GLY A 69 -7.40 8.21 9.23
N GLU A 70 -7.01 7.41 8.22
CA GLU A 70 -5.81 7.68 7.41
C GLU A 70 -5.94 8.98 6.61
N PHE A 71 -7.12 9.25 6.05
CA PHE A 71 -7.40 10.50 5.35
C PHE A 71 -7.26 11.71 6.29
N GLN A 72 -7.79 11.64 7.51
CA GLN A 72 -7.65 12.72 8.49
C GLN A 72 -6.19 12.98 8.85
N ILE A 73 -5.38 11.93 9.03
CA ILE A 73 -3.94 12.06 9.24
C ILE A 73 -3.26 12.80 8.08
N CYS A 74 -3.59 12.43 6.84
CA CYS A 74 -3.03 13.09 5.65
C CYS A 74 -3.44 14.56 5.58
N ARG A 75 -4.70 14.89 5.90
CA ARG A 75 -5.22 16.25 5.94
C ARG A 75 -4.53 17.09 7.01
N GLU A 76 -4.36 16.57 8.23
CA GLU A 76 -3.66 17.24 9.33
C GLU A 76 -2.19 17.49 8.98
N LYS A 77 -1.53 16.53 8.34
CA LYS A 77 -0.15 16.65 7.85
C LYS A 77 -0.04 17.52 6.59
N ARG A 78 -1.15 17.99 6.03
CA ARG A 78 -1.24 18.83 4.81
C ARG A 78 -0.62 18.18 3.59
N ILE A 79 -0.76 16.87 3.47
CA ILE A 79 -0.34 16.13 2.27
C ILE A 79 -1.17 16.62 1.08
N GLU A 80 -0.51 16.85 -0.05
CA GLU A 80 -1.18 17.38 -1.23
C GLU A 80 -2.19 16.36 -1.81
N PRO A 81 -3.44 16.77 -2.12
CA PRO A 81 -4.45 15.89 -2.70
C PRO A 81 -3.97 15.11 -3.94
N LYS A 82 -3.13 15.73 -4.78
CA LYS A 82 -2.58 15.06 -5.98
C LYS A 82 -1.69 13.85 -5.68
N LYS A 83 -1.20 13.75 -4.43
CA LYS A 83 -0.41 12.62 -3.93
C LYS A 83 -1.28 11.51 -3.32
N MET A 84 -2.58 11.73 -3.18
CA MET A 84 -3.48 10.79 -2.50
C MET A 84 -4.13 9.83 -3.50
N LEU A 85 -4.02 8.52 -3.22
CA LEU A 85 -4.84 7.47 -3.79
C LEU A 85 -5.88 7.06 -2.75
N ILE A 86 -7.13 7.43 -2.97
CA ILE A 86 -8.24 7.12 -2.07
C ILE A 86 -8.74 5.70 -2.38
N SER A 87 -8.37 4.77 -1.54
CA SER A 87 -8.61 3.34 -1.66
C SER A 87 -9.57 2.85 -0.55
N GLY A 88 -9.63 1.53 -0.35
CA GLY A 88 -10.43 0.89 0.69
C GLY A 88 -11.82 0.47 0.23
N VAL A 89 -12.26 -0.69 0.74
CA VAL A 89 -13.57 -1.28 0.41
C VAL A 89 -14.72 -0.54 1.09
N MET A 90 -14.48 -0.04 2.30
CA MET A 90 -15.49 0.70 3.05
C MET A 90 -15.38 2.21 2.73
N LYS A 91 -16.30 2.68 1.90
CA LYS A 91 -16.46 4.08 1.55
C LYS A 91 -17.93 4.43 1.77
N SER A 92 -18.25 4.97 2.96
CA SER A 92 -19.61 5.47 3.20
C SER A 92 -19.87 6.70 2.31
N PRO A 93 -21.12 7.00 1.97
CA PRO A 93 -21.45 8.21 1.23
C PRO A 93 -20.99 9.49 1.94
N GLU A 94 -21.06 9.52 3.27
CA GLU A 94 -20.67 10.65 4.12
C GLU A 94 -19.16 10.87 4.08
N ASP A 95 -18.38 9.80 4.29
CA ASP A 95 -16.91 9.83 4.21
C ASP A 95 -16.45 10.26 2.82
N LEU A 96 -17.06 9.68 1.77
CA LEU A 96 -16.74 10.04 0.39
C LEU A 96 -17.08 11.49 0.07
N ALA A 97 -18.18 12.02 0.59
CA ALA A 97 -18.54 13.43 0.41
C ALA A 97 -17.50 14.36 1.05
N GLU A 98 -17.00 14.04 2.25
CA GLU A 98 -15.95 14.82 2.92
C GLU A 98 -14.63 14.74 2.14
N ILE A 99 -14.21 13.54 1.76
CA ILE A 99 -12.97 13.33 0.99
C ILE A 99 -13.03 14.06 -0.35
N LEU A 100 -14.10 13.87 -1.11
CA LEU A 100 -14.31 14.53 -2.40
C LEU A 100 -14.43 16.07 -2.26
N GLY A 101 -15.00 16.56 -1.14
CA GLY A 101 -15.04 17.97 -0.84
C GLY A 101 -13.66 18.59 -0.64
N TYR A 102 -12.71 17.84 -0.09
CA TYR A 102 -11.34 18.27 0.14
C TYR A 102 -10.42 17.99 -1.06
N CYS A 103 -10.47 16.79 -1.61
CA CYS A 103 -9.55 16.30 -2.65
C CYS A 103 -10.04 16.63 -4.08
N GLY A 104 -11.35 16.55 -4.33
CA GLY A 104 -11.94 16.82 -5.64
C GLY A 104 -11.32 16.03 -6.77
N GLU A 105 -10.98 16.71 -7.85
CA GLU A 105 -10.37 16.17 -9.06
C GLU A 105 -8.85 15.94 -8.97
N ASP A 106 -8.21 16.45 -7.92
CA ASP A 106 -6.76 16.36 -7.78
C ASP A 106 -6.31 14.95 -7.37
N SER A 107 -7.12 14.22 -6.60
CA SER A 107 -6.80 12.86 -6.15
C SER A 107 -7.20 11.78 -7.15
N LEU A 108 -6.71 10.58 -6.91
CA LEU A 108 -7.07 9.36 -7.63
C LEU A 108 -7.92 8.47 -6.69
N TYR A 109 -8.96 7.84 -7.23
CA TYR A 109 -9.90 7.05 -6.43
C TYR A 109 -9.96 5.62 -6.93
N THR A 110 -9.90 4.63 -6.02
CA THR A 110 -10.23 3.24 -6.40
C THR A 110 -11.73 3.03 -6.35
N VAL A 111 -12.24 2.24 -7.29
CA VAL A 111 -13.63 1.79 -7.37
C VAL A 111 -13.66 0.28 -7.19
N GLU A 112 -14.38 -0.18 -6.19
CA GLU A 112 -14.48 -1.59 -5.81
C GLU A 112 -15.87 -2.19 -6.03
N SER A 113 -16.85 -1.39 -6.49
CA SER A 113 -18.20 -1.83 -6.79
C SER A 113 -18.93 -0.87 -7.73
N MET A 114 -20.00 -1.35 -8.39
CA MET A 114 -20.90 -0.53 -9.19
C MET A 114 -21.45 0.66 -8.38
N ARG A 115 -21.87 0.40 -7.13
CA ARG A 115 -22.41 1.44 -6.23
C ARG A 115 -21.40 2.58 -5.98
N GLN A 116 -20.12 2.25 -5.80
CA GLN A 116 -19.07 3.27 -5.65
C GLN A 116 -18.89 4.08 -6.93
N ALA A 117 -18.95 3.44 -8.11
CA ALA A 117 -18.89 4.13 -9.39
C ALA A 117 -20.06 5.11 -9.56
N ASP A 118 -21.30 4.67 -9.28
CA ASP A 118 -22.50 5.48 -9.39
C ASP A 118 -22.46 6.69 -8.43
N TYR A 119 -21.91 6.50 -7.22
CA TYR A 119 -21.75 7.60 -6.26
C TYR A 119 -20.73 8.65 -6.75
N LEU A 120 -19.57 8.21 -7.21
CA LEU A 120 -18.54 9.11 -7.75
C LEU A 120 -19.03 9.84 -8.99
N GLU A 121 -19.76 9.16 -9.86
CA GLU A 121 -20.39 9.74 -11.06
C GLU A 121 -21.40 10.84 -10.66
N SER A 122 -22.29 10.56 -9.72
CA SER A 122 -23.29 11.50 -9.24
C SER A 122 -22.65 12.78 -8.68
N TRP A 123 -21.62 12.62 -7.83
CA TRP A 123 -20.88 13.75 -7.27
C TRP A 123 -20.20 14.59 -8.35
N SER A 124 -19.53 13.92 -9.31
CA SER A 124 -18.79 14.56 -10.39
C SER A 124 -19.74 15.33 -11.34
N ARG A 125 -20.87 14.73 -11.67
CA ARG A 125 -21.91 15.33 -12.52
C ARG A 125 -22.51 16.58 -11.88
N GLN A 126 -22.85 16.55 -10.59
CA GLN A 126 -23.41 17.68 -9.86
C GLN A 126 -22.47 18.89 -9.80
N ARG A 127 -21.18 18.67 -9.90
CA ARG A 127 -20.14 19.71 -9.80
C ARG A 127 -19.45 20.01 -11.13
N GLU A 128 -19.84 19.30 -12.20
CA GLU A 128 -19.22 19.39 -13.52
C GLU A 128 -17.69 19.20 -13.49
N LYS A 129 -17.24 18.32 -12.55
CA LYS A 129 -15.82 18.02 -12.36
C LYS A 129 -15.49 16.61 -12.81
N LYS A 130 -14.34 16.45 -13.48
CA LYS A 130 -13.87 15.15 -13.96
C LYS A 130 -12.88 14.54 -13.00
N ILE A 131 -13.24 13.43 -12.35
CA ILE A 131 -12.37 12.69 -11.44
C ILE A 131 -11.72 11.49 -12.12
N ARG A 132 -10.53 11.13 -11.63
CA ARG A 132 -9.74 10.00 -12.10
C ARG A 132 -9.97 8.80 -11.20
N ILE A 133 -10.17 7.63 -11.81
CA ILE A 133 -10.45 6.39 -11.08
C ILE A 133 -9.58 5.23 -11.56
N LEU A 134 -9.28 4.32 -10.63
CA LEU A 134 -8.76 2.99 -10.89
C LEU A 134 -9.84 1.98 -10.52
N LEU A 135 -10.10 1.02 -11.39
CA LEU A 135 -11.03 -0.06 -11.08
C LEU A 135 -10.28 -1.20 -10.38
N ARG A 136 -10.71 -1.59 -9.20
CA ARG A 136 -10.05 -2.65 -8.45
C ARG A 136 -10.53 -4.01 -8.88
N LEU A 137 -9.60 -4.80 -9.44
CA LEU A 137 -9.82 -6.21 -9.77
C LEU A 137 -9.67 -7.06 -8.50
N SER A 138 -10.62 -7.95 -8.27
CA SER A 138 -10.59 -8.88 -7.14
C SER A 138 -9.51 -9.95 -7.32
N SER A 139 -8.87 -10.32 -6.22
CA SER A 139 -8.00 -11.50 -6.13
C SER A 139 -8.71 -12.75 -5.59
N GLY A 140 -10.06 -12.76 -5.59
CA GLY A 140 -10.88 -13.85 -5.08
C GLY A 140 -11.28 -13.71 -3.61
N ASN A 141 -11.30 -12.48 -3.09
CA ASN A 141 -11.72 -12.13 -1.72
C ASN A 141 -12.78 -11.02 -1.75
N GLN A 142 -13.07 -10.42 -0.58
CA GLN A 142 -14.07 -9.35 -0.43
C GLN A 142 -13.70 -8.02 -1.11
N PHE A 143 -12.48 -7.86 -1.62
CA PHE A 143 -11.99 -6.62 -2.20
C PHE A 143 -12.09 -6.65 -3.72
N GLY A 144 -12.53 -5.52 -4.29
CA GLY A 144 -12.63 -5.33 -5.72
C GLY A 144 -13.79 -6.05 -6.39
N MET A 145 -13.84 -5.98 -7.69
CA MET A 145 -14.84 -6.60 -8.57
C MET A 145 -14.23 -7.79 -9.29
N ASP A 146 -15.03 -8.83 -9.58
CA ASP A 146 -14.63 -9.85 -10.52
C ASP A 146 -14.40 -9.29 -11.93
N GLU A 147 -13.79 -10.08 -12.77
CA GLU A 147 -13.39 -9.64 -14.10
C GLU A 147 -14.57 -9.24 -14.99
N ASP A 148 -15.66 -9.99 -14.94
CA ASP A 148 -16.85 -9.72 -15.77
C ASP A 148 -17.52 -8.41 -15.35
N THR A 149 -17.68 -8.17 -14.06
CA THR A 149 -18.19 -6.91 -13.48
C THR A 149 -17.28 -5.73 -13.83
N LEU A 150 -15.96 -5.93 -13.75
CA LEU A 150 -14.97 -4.91 -14.11
C LEU A 150 -15.07 -4.55 -15.59
N ILE A 151 -15.14 -5.54 -16.49
CA ILE A 151 -15.28 -5.32 -17.94
C ILE A 151 -16.59 -4.60 -18.26
N HIS A 152 -17.70 -5.03 -17.63
CA HIS A 152 -19.00 -4.38 -17.79
C HIS A 152 -18.93 -2.90 -17.39
N LEU A 153 -18.31 -2.58 -16.24
CA LEU A 153 -18.17 -1.19 -15.81
C LEU A 153 -17.24 -0.40 -16.74
N LEU A 154 -16.13 -0.99 -17.21
CA LEU A 154 -15.24 -0.36 -18.19
C LEU A 154 -16.01 0.06 -19.43
N GLN A 155 -16.81 -0.84 -20.02
CA GLN A 155 -17.62 -0.54 -21.20
C GLN A 155 -18.67 0.55 -20.94
N LYS A 156 -19.31 0.53 -19.75
CA LYS A 156 -20.32 1.52 -19.35
C LYS A 156 -19.75 2.93 -19.26
N ILE A 157 -18.51 3.08 -18.75
CA ILE A 157 -17.97 4.41 -18.40
C ILE A 157 -16.74 4.84 -19.21
N GLN A 158 -16.29 4.07 -20.21
CA GLN A 158 -15.07 4.40 -20.98
C GLN A 158 -15.09 5.79 -21.64
N ASN A 159 -16.27 6.29 -22.03
CA ASN A 159 -16.46 7.61 -22.64
C ASN A 159 -17.23 8.57 -21.73
N HIS A 160 -17.24 8.31 -20.41
CA HIS A 160 -18.02 9.11 -19.49
C HIS A 160 -17.43 10.53 -19.34
N PRO A 161 -18.25 11.60 -19.40
CA PRO A 161 -17.73 12.98 -19.39
C PRO A 161 -17.07 13.35 -18.05
N TYR A 162 -17.53 12.77 -16.95
CA TYR A 162 -17.08 13.13 -15.58
C TYR A 162 -16.24 12.08 -14.89
N LEU A 163 -16.10 10.86 -15.43
CA LEU A 163 -15.23 9.81 -14.89
C LEU A 163 -14.14 9.47 -15.89
N LYS A 164 -12.88 9.65 -15.52
CA LYS A 164 -11.74 9.18 -16.30
C LYS A 164 -11.21 7.90 -15.70
N ILE A 165 -11.40 6.77 -16.39
CA ILE A 165 -10.72 5.53 -16.02
C ILE A 165 -9.25 5.69 -16.36
N GLN A 166 -8.40 5.70 -15.36
CA GLN A 166 -6.95 5.76 -15.55
C GLN A 166 -6.37 4.36 -15.69
N GLY A 167 -6.91 3.37 -14.98
CA GLY A 167 -6.38 2.02 -15.05
C GLY A 167 -7.04 1.02 -14.12
N ILE A 168 -6.28 -0.03 -13.82
CA ILE A 168 -6.66 -1.09 -12.88
C ILE A 168 -5.80 -1.00 -11.63
N HIS A 169 -6.42 -1.28 -10.48
CA HIS A 169 -5.76 -1.52 -9.21
C HIS A 169 -5.85 -3.01 -8.85
N TYR A 170 -4.76 -3.62 -8.42
CA TYR A 170 -4.72 -5.03 -8.00
C TYR A 170 -3.80 -5.26 -6.81
N PHE A 171 -4.36 -5.87 -5.77
CA PHE A 171 -3.61 -6.29 -4.59
C PHE A 171 -4.17 -7.62 -4.04
N SER A 172 -3.32 -8.62 -3.87
CA SER A 172 -3.69 -9.99 -3.46
C SER A 172 -3.11 -10.42 -2.11
N GLY A 173 -2.46 -9.51 -1.40
CA GLY A 173 -1.84 -9.79 -0.10
C GLY A 173 -0.35 -9.42 -0.04
N THR A 174 0.23 -9.67 1.13
CA THR A 174 1.62 -9.32 1.46
C THR A 174 2.42 -10.58 1.82
N GLN A 175 3.75 -10.45 1.95
CA GLN A 175 4.68 -11.57 2.24
C GLN A 175 4.53 -12.72 1.24
N LYS A 176 4.42 -12.39 -0.05
CA LYS A 176 4.25 -13.36 -1.13
C LYS A 176 5.59 -13.89 -1.61
N GLN A 177 5.59 -15.12 -2.09
CA GLN A 177 6.71 -15.63 -2.88
C GLN A 177 6.77 -14.91 -4.23
N ILE A 178 7.94 -14.54 -4.68
CA ILE A 178 8.13 -13.76 -5.91
C ILE A 178 7.55 -14.46 -7.15
N ALA A 179 7.61 -15.77 -7.25
CA ALA A 179 7.01 -16.52 -8.35
C ALA A 179 5.50 -16.32 -8.45
N LYS A 180 4.80 -16.20 -7.31
CA LYS A 180 3.37 -15.87 -7.27
C LYS A 180 3.13 -14.45 -7.78
N THR A 181 3.92 -13.49 -7.30
CA THR A 181 3.83 -12.07 -7.71
C THR A 181 4.04 -11.91 -9.23
N VAL A 182 5.06 -12.54 -9.78
CA VAL A 182 5.33 -12.54 -11.23
C VAL A 182 4.19 -13.23 -12.01
N GLY A 183 3.66 -14.33 -11.49
CA GLY A 183 2.52 -15.03 -12.10
C GLY A 183 1.25 -14.16 -12.15
N GLU A 184 0.99 -13.39 -11.10
CA GLU A 184 -0.13 -12.42 -11.05
C GLU A 184 0.09 -11.27 -12.05
N LEU A 185 1.29 -10.73 -12.11
CA LEU A 185 1.64 -9.66 -13.06
C LEU A 185 1.43 -10.11 -14.53
N ARG A 186 1.81 -11.34 -14.87
CA ARG A 186 1.57 -11.92 -16.22
C ARG A 186 0.07 -12.07 -16.53
N LYS A 187 -0.75 -12.51 -15.57
CA LYS A 187 -2.22 -12.58 -15.75
C LYS A 187 -2.82 -11.19 -15.99
N LEU A 188 -2.32 -10.17 -15.29
CA LEU A 188 -2.75 -8.80 -15.50
C LEU A 188 -2.31 -8.25 -16.87
N ASP A 189 -1.12 -8.60 -17.36
CA ASP A 189 -0.67 -8.29 -18.71
C ASP A 189 -1.59 -8.93 -19.77
N ASP A 190 -1.98 -10.20 -19.59
CA ASP A 190 -2.93 -10.89 -20.45
C ASP A 190 -4.29 -10.20 -20.46
N LEU A 191 -4.82 -9.81 -19.31
CA LEU A 191 -6.07 -9.08 -19.18
C LEU A 191 -6.00 -7.72 -19.88
N LEU A 192 -4.96 -6.93 -19.61
CA LEU A 192 -4.79 -5.60 -20.20
C LEU A 192 -4.68 -5.68 -21.73
N LYS A 193 -3.95 -6.65 -22.26
CA LYS A 193 -3.87 -6.90 -23.71
C LYS A 193 -5.19 -7.37 -24.29
N ARG A 194 -5.97 -8.15 -23.56
CA ARG A 194 -7.31 -8.56 -24.00
C ARG A 194 -8.28 -7.38 -24.03
N LEU A 195 -8.25 -6.49 -23.03
CA LEU A 195 -9.04 -5.26 -23.02
C LEU A 195 -8.76 -4.38 -24.23
N GLU A 196 -7.49 -4.22 -24.60
CA GLU A 196 -7.10 -3.49 -25.82
C GLU A 196 -7.65 -4.15 -27.08
N LYS A 197 -7.45 -5.47 -27.24
CA LYS A 197 -7.72 -6.19 -28.48
C LYS A 197 -9.21 -6.45 -28.71
N GLU A 198 -9.93 -6.87 -27.66
CA GLU A 198 -11.31 -7.35 -27.79
C GLU A 198 -12.35 -6.27 -27.50
N TYR A 199 -12.01 -5.30 -26.64
CA TYR A 199 -12.94 -4.25 -26.21
C TYR A 199 -12.53 -2.84 -26.67
N GLY A 200 -11.35 -2.68 -27.27
CA GLY A 200 -10.84 -1.37 -27.72
C GLY A 200 -10.53 -0.42 -26.54
N ILE A 201 -10.38 -0.97 -25.32
CA ILE A 201 -10.15 -0.19 -24.11
C ILE A 201 -8.66 -0.07 -23.84
N GLN A 202 -8.14 1.16 -23.91
CA GLN A 202 -6.75 1.48 -23.58
C GLN A 202 -6.68 2.10 -22.19
N LEU A 203 -5.99 1.45 -21.28
CA LEU A 203 -5.75 1.92 -19.93
C LEU A 203 -4.33 2.49 -19.83
N GLU A 204 -4.20 3.56 -19.05
CA GLU A 204 -2.92 4.28 -18.88
C GLU A 204 -2.06 3.70 -17.77
N GLU A 205 -2.66 3.04 -16.74
CA GLU A 205 -1.98 2.66 -15.54
C GLU A 205 -2.43 1.32 -14.96
N LEU A 206 -1.46 0.59 -14.39
CA LEU A 206 -1.66 -0.55 -13.52
C LEU A 206 -1.06 -0.21 -12.15
N GLU A 207 -1.92 0.02 -11.14
CA GLU A 207 -1.50 0.09 -9.73
C GLU A 207 -1.45 -1.34 -9.18
N PHE A 208 -0.25 -1.81 -8.88
CA PHE A 208 0.01 -3.20 -8.51
C PHE A 208 0.66 -3.34 -7.15
N GLY A 209 -0.01 -4.06 -6.24
CA GLY A 209 0.56 -4.43 -4.95
C GLY A 209 1.38 -5.72 -5.02
N PRO A 210 2.72 -5.67 -5.16
CA PRO A 210 3.55 -6.85 -5.35
C PRO A 210 3.61 -7.74 -4.10
N GLY A 211 3.39 -7.19 -2.92
CA GLY A 211 3.41 -7.91 -1.66
C GLY A 211 4.78 -8.52 -1.34
N LEU A 212 5.86 -7.81 -1.69
CA LEU A 212 7.24 -8.25 -1.44
C LEU A 212 7.44 -8.68 0.01
N ALA A 213 8.13 -9.80 0.18
CA ALA A 213 8.44 -10.35 1.49
C ALA A 213 9.60 -9.59 2.16
N VAL A 214 9.51 -9.46 3.49
CA VAL A 214 10.61 -8.95 4.32
C VAL A 214 10.95 -9.99 5.39
N ALA A 215 12.23 -10.16 5.68
CA ALA A 215 12.67 -11.01 6.78
C ALA A 215 12.44 -10.29 8.11
N TYR A 216 11.73 -10.93 9.04
CA TYR A 216 11.48 -10.41 10.39
C TYR A 216 12.46 -10.94 11.43
N PHE A 217 13.05 -12.11 11.17
CA PHE A 217 13.88 -12.82 12.14
C PHE A 217 15.23 -13.18 11.53
N ASP A 218 16.28 -13.18 12.34
CA ASP A 218 17.67 -13.41 11.91
C ASP A 218 17.88 -14.74 11.17
N ARG A 219 17.03 -15.74 11.44
CA ARG A 219 17.10 -17.04 10.77
C ARG A 219 16.38 -17.08 9.41
N GLN A 220 15.60 -16.06 9.08
CA GLN A 220 14.95 -15.98 7.79
C GLN A 220 15.93 -15.44 6.74
N LYS A 221 15.91 -16.08 5.57
CA LYS A 221 16.71 -15.60 4.44
C LYS A 221 16.10 -14.29 3.93
N ASP A 222 16.87 -13.23 3.93
CA ASP A 222 16.49 -11.99 3.27
C ASP A 222 16.77 -12.10 1.77
N CYS A 223 15.69 -12.22 0.99
CA CYS A 223 15.72 -12.32 -0.47
C CYS A 223 15.20 -11.07 -1.17
N ILE A 224 14.95 -9.97 -0.45
CA ILE A 224 14.25 -8.81 -1.00
C ILE A 224 14.96 -8.23 -2.23
N ARG A 225 16.28 -8.23 -2.26
CA ARG A 225 17.06 -7.71 -3.41
C ARG A 225 16.90 -8.56 -4.66
N GLU A 226 16.90 -9.87 -4.51
CA GLU A 226 16.68 -10.82 -5.59
C GLU A 226 15.24 -10.70 -6.12
N GLU A 227 14.28 -10.61 -5.21
CA GLU A 227 12.85 -10.43 -5.55
C GLU A 227 12.59 -9.13 -6.29
N ILE A 228 13.22 -8.03 -5.88
CA ILE A 228 13.13 -6.73 -6.58
C ILE A 228 13.68 -6.85 -8.01
N ARG A 229 14.84 -7.50 -8.21
CA ARG A 229 15.41 -7.69 -9.55
C ARG A 229 14.51 -8.54 -10.44
N GLU A 230 13.93 -9.61 -9.90
CA GLU A 230 13.02 -10.48 -10.64
C GLU A 230 11.74 -9.75 -11.02
N LEU A 231 11.15 -8.98 -10.09
CA LEU A 231 9.98 -8.16 -10.36
C LEU A 231 10.27 -7.06 -11.40
N SER A 232 11.41 -6.37 -11.27
CA SER A 232 11.83 -5.33 -12.23
C SER A 232 11.98 -5.90 -13.64
N ARG A 233 12.59 -7.09 -13.78
CA ARG A 233 12.68 -7.78 -15.07
C ARG A 233 11.29 -8.13 -15.60
N ALA A 234 10.40 -8.70 -14.76
CA ALA A 234 9.05 -9.06 -15.18
C ALA A 234 8.23 -7.86 -15.64
N ILE A 235 8.39 -6.69 -15.00
CA ILE A 235 7.76 -5.43 -15.45
C ILE A 235 8.29 -5.02 -16.82
N GLY A 236 9.59 -5.12 -17.05
CA GLY A 236 10.20 -4.80 -18.36
C GLY A 236 9.74 -5.72 -19.51
N GLU A 237 9.32 -6.94 -19.20
CA GLU A 237 8.83 -7.95 -20.14
C GLU A 237 7.33 -7.80 -20.50
N LEU A 238 6.59 -6.87 -19.86
CA LEU A 238 5.17 -6.67 -20.15
C LEU A 238 4.93 -6.28 -21.61
N ARG A 239 3.93 -6.90 -22.21
CA ARG A 239 3.46 -6.58 -23.58
C ARG A 239 2.59 -5.31 -23.59
N TRP A 240 1.80 -5.13 -22.54
CA TRP A 240 1.08 -3.88 -22.31
C TRP A 240 2.07 -2.76 -21.97
N LYS A 241 1.82 -1.53 -22.48
CA LYS A 241 2.80 -0.44 -22.46
C LYS A 241 2.35 0.79 -21.64
N GLY A 242 1.38 0.63 -20.77
CA GLY A 242 1.04 1.68 -19.82
C GLY A 242 2.01 1.73 -18.61
N LYS A 243 1.78 2.67 -17.73
CA LYS A 243 2.57 2.89 -16.53
C LYS A 243 2.25 1.83 -15.47
N VAL A 244 3.26 1.19 -14.89
CA VAL A 244 3.12 0.39 -13.68
C VAL A 244 3.45 1.26 -12.47
N THR A 245 2.57 1.27 -11.45
CA THR A 245 2.83 1.86 -10.14
C THR A 245 2.80 0.75 -9.09
N LEU A 246 3.85 0.64 -8.27
CA LEU A 246 3.98 -0.38 -7.24
C LEU A 246 3.49 0.15 -5.90
N GLU A 247 2.38 -0.43 -5.41
CA GLU A 247 1.84 -0.14 -4.08
C GLU A 247 2.55 -1.00 -3.03
N MET A 248 3.35 -0.38 -2.18
CA MET A 248 4.12 -1.05 -1.15
C MET A 248 4.03 -0.32 0.18
N GLY A 249 3.80 -1.06 1.26
CA GLY A 249 3.85 -0.51 2.62
C GLY A 249 5.00 -1.13 3.41
N ARG A 250 4.89 -2.42 3.67
CA ARG A 250 5.83 -3.18 4.50
C ARG A 250 7.26 -3.13 3.96
N ALA A 251 7.47 -3.36 2.67
CA ALA A 251 8.78 -3.33 2.04
C ALA A 251 9.47 -1.96 2.16
N MET A 252 8.70 -0.85 2.30
CA MET A 252 9.25 0.48 2.52
C MET A 252 9.53 0.78 3.99
N ALA A 253 8.68 0.30 4.92
CA ALA A 253 8.67 0.74 6.31
C ALA A 253 9.30 -0.25 7.31
N ALA A 254 9.46 -1.53 6.98
CA ALA A 254 9.82 -2.55 7.96
C ALA A 254 11.20 -2.33 8.60
N SER A 255 12.18 -1.82 7.83
CA SER A 255 13.56 -1.64 8.30
C SER A 255 13.78 -0.40 9.15
N CYS A 256 12.83 0.54 9.20
CA CYS A 256 13.04 1.85 9.84
C CYS A 256 12.56 1.89 11.30
N GLY A 257 11.79 0.92 11.77
CA GLY A 257 11.19 0.91 13.10
C GLY A 257 11.99 0.12 14.12
N THR A 258 12.07 0.63 15.36
CA THR A 258 12.61 -0.08 16.53
C THR A 258 11.65 0.08 17.68
N TYR A 259 11.29 -1.02 18.33
CA TYR A 259 10.49 -1.01 19.54
C TYR A 259 11.40 -1.15 20.76
N LEU A 260 11.25 -0.24 21.71
CA LEU A 260 12.01 -0.22 22.95
C LEU A 260 11.10 -0.62 24.12
N THR A 261 11.59 -1.53 24.96
CA THR A 261 10.93 -1.97 26.18
C THR A 261 11.97 -2.18 27.28
N THR A 262 11.59 -1.97 28.52
CA THR A 262 12.47 -2.16 29.69
C THR A 262 12.09 -3.40 30.45
N VAL A 263 13.09 -4.20 30.81
CA VAL A 263 12.91 -5.32 31.74
C VAL A 263 12.66 -4.77 33.15
N LYS A 264 11.48 -5.06 33.69
CA LYS A 264 11.06 -4.62 35.05
C LYS A 264 11.35 -5.64 36.10
N ASP A 265 11.35 -6.92 35.77
CA ASP A 265 11.63 -8.02 36.69
C ASP A 265 12.14 -9.25 35.92
N THR A 266 12.87 -10.09 36.61
CA THR A 266 13.31 -11.40 36.12
C THR A 266 13.04 -12.48 37.15
N LYS A 267 12.51 -13.61 36.76
CA LYS A 267 12.23 -14.73 37.66
C LYS A 267 12.45 -16.08 37.00
N GLN A 268 12.65 -17.09 37.85
CA GLN A 268 12.72 -18.49 37.41
C GLN A 268 11.53 -19.27 37.98
N ASN A 269 10.88 -20.05 37.13
CA ASN A 269 9.81 -20.94 37.53
C ASN A 269 9.83 -22.21 36.69
N GLY A 270 9.78 -23.41 37.32
CA GLY A 270 9.78 -24.69 36.67
C GLY A 270 11.01 -24.90 35.71
N GLY A 271 12.19 -24.39 36.12
CA GLY A 271 13.41 -24.46 35.32
C GLY A 271 13.49 -23.51 34.14
N ARG A 272 12.49 -22.62 33.96
CA ARG A 272 12.44 -21.60 32.90
C ARG A 272 12.71 -20.22 33.45
N ASN A 273 13.47 -19.43 32.70
CA ASN A 273 13.71 -18.02 32.99
C ASN A 273 12.67 -17.15 32.31
N TYR A 274 12.15 -16.16 33.05
CA TYR A 274 11.15 -15.21 32.56
C TYR A 274 11.67 -13.78 32.74
N CYS A 275 11.49 -12.97 31.69
CA CYS A 275 11.70 -11.52 31.73
C CYS A 275 10.33 -10.84 31.67
N ILE A 276 10.03 -10.02 32.66
CA ILE A 276 8.82 -9.19 32.70
C ILE A 276 9.20 -7.82 32.17
N VAL A 277 8.53 -7.39 31.13
CA VAL A 277 8.79 -6.12 30.44
C VAL A 277 7.60 -5.16 30.57
N ASP A 278 7.82 -3.87 30.36
CA ASP A 278 6.77 -2.86 30.41
C ASP A 278 5.95 -2.74 29.12
N GLY A 279 6.30 -3.49 28.09
CA GLY A 279 5.54 -3.63 26.87
C GLY A 279 4.94 -5.02 26.66
N GLY A 280 4.07 -5.17 25.69
CA GLY A 280 3.40 -6.46 25.46
C GLY A 280 2.86 -6.63 24.04
N ILE A 281 2.12 -7.72 23.86
CA ILE A 281 1.53 -8.14 22.58
C ILE A 281 0.60 -7.07 21.97
N HIS A 282 -0.02 -6.24 22.78
CA HIS A 282 -0.87 -5.13 22.32
C HIS A 282 -0.08 -4.00 21.65
N GLN A 283 1.24 -4.00 21.79
CA GLN A 283 2.12 -2.99 21.19
C GLN A 283 2.89 -3.54 19.99
N ILE A 284 3.34 -4.79 20.06
CA ILE A 284 4.04 -5.44 18.96
C ILE A 284 3.72 -6.94 18.90
N HIS A 285 3.41 -7.41 17.71
CA HIS A 285 3.20 -8.83 17.45
C HIS A 285 3.64 -9.17 16.03
N TYR A 286 3.87 -10.45 15.74
CA TYR A 286 4.18 -10.94 14.39
C TYR A 286 3.02 -11.75 13.80
N ASP A 287 2.98 -11.89 12.47
CA ASP A 287 1.86 -12.51 11.75
C ASP A 287 1.53 -13.94 12.21
N GLY A 288 2.53 -14.71 12.61
CA GLY A 288 2.34 -16.08 13.09
C GLY A 288 1.81 -16.21 14.52
N GLN A 289 1.84 -15.16 15.32
CA GLN A 289 1.52 -15.21 16.75
C GLN A 289 0.08 -15.62 17.02
N ILE A 290 -0.88 -15.13 16.24
CA ILE A 290 -2.30 -15.49 16.37
C ILE A 290 -2.52 -16.99 16.11
N ARG A 291 -1.66 -17.61 15.29
CA ARG A 291 -1.70 -19.04 14.97
C ARG A 291 -0.88 -19.90 15.94
N GLY A 292 -0.35 -19.30 17.01
CA GLY A 292 0.54 -20.01 17.94
C GLY A 292 1.89 -20.42 17.37
N MET A 293 2.29 -19.85 16.24
CA MET A 293 3.59 -20.11 15.63
C MET A 293 4.70 -19.33 16.35
N TYR A 294 5.82 -19.98 16.60
CA TYR A 294 7.02 -19.34 17.15
C TYR A 294 7.98 -18.97 16.03
N PRO A 295 8.73 -17.86 16.17
CA PRO A 295 9.75 -17.45 15.20
C PRO A 295 10.88 -18.44 15.07
#